data_bfc47980ef8e2b16945b0d91eef94a4c
#
_entry.id   bfc47980ef8e2b16945b0d91eef94a4c
#
_cell.length_a   1.000
_cell.length_b   1.000
_cell.length_c   1.000
_cell.angle_alpha   90.00
_cell.angle_beta   90.00
_cell.angle_gamma   90.00
#
_symmetry.space_group_name_H-M   'P 1'
#
loop_
_entity.id
_entity.type
_entity.pdbx_description
1 polymer ?
#
loop_
_entity_poly.entity_id
_entity_poly.type
_entity_poly.pdbx_seq_one_letter_code
_entity_poly.pdbx_strand_id
1 'polypeptide(L)'
;MSEPKVRDLQFGVDRLVTNGRRIFGWGWVAHPTHAIAEVALLLDGDGWQKRLPVHFGLVRPDVERVFPLLRNAGSSGFVVTGYPPRHPARKLVLELRFDDGERLLLDITHAVESRQQGHRKFREILWLARAAGRRLRHGDLRGIVRRARAQNFRAPSLDDVDAVQRVLPGLASGPALCVVFDHNLGGGANQYRQQLIAQRLGSGVAVALCTYNLPTLDYRLQVFQPAGGEEVYRISSFLGLEPILERAPVTEIFLNSPVSFDEPLVFADWIAAMRAAHPKARLTFAVHDYFAACPSFVLLDADGRYCGIPDVAVCATCLPRHQARYVALSPPTEIGPWRALWGRCLAAADEVRCFSDSTRRLLLRAYPNLAADRISVIPHQVDFVPSRLPAVDHSAPLVVGVIGQISEQKGALVVKEMLDMIDREHLDIRVVVIGALDVPVKSERLRVTGPYRHDELVGLIEANGINLLLFPSVCPETFSYVTEEMIRLELPIVAFDLGAPGDRLRGYGKARLCDEISARSALATLVELHAQLAAQEMPA
;
A
#
# COMPACT_ATOMS: atom_id res chain seq x y z
N MET A 1 -8.23 -38.64 -4.47
CA MET A 1 -6.97 -37.85 -4.22
C MET A 1 -5.84 -38.60 -4.89
N SER A 2 -5.29 -38.03 -5.96
CA SER A 2 -4.18 -38.66 -6.65
C SER A 2 -2.91 -38.45 -5.82
N GLU A 3 -2.39 -39.53 -5.21
CA GLU A 3 -1.13 -39.53 -4.44
C GLU A 3 0.10 -38.88 -5.11
N PRO A 4 0.22 -38.80 -6.46
CA PRO A 4 1.41 -38.25 -7.09
C PRO A 4 1.62 -36.75 -6.88
N LYS A 5 0.55 -35.94 -6.83
CA LYS A 5 0.71 -34.46 -6.71
C LYS A 5 1.18 -33.99 -5.34
N VAL A 6 0.99 -34.78 -4.30
CA VAL A 6 1.47 -34.46 -2.94
C VAL A 6 2.97 -34.75 -2.81
N ARG A 7 3.48 -35.80 -3.47
CA ARG A 7 4.87 -36.26 -3.31
C ARG A 7 5.91 -35.33 -3.92
N ASP A 8 5.54 -34.64 -4.99
CA ASP A 8 6.50 -33.82 -5.76
C ASP A 8 6.38 -32.31 -5.46
N LEU A 9 5.37 -31.92 -4.68
CA LEU A 9 5.17 -30.52 -4.29
C LEU A 9 6.30 -30.04 -3.40
N GLN A 10 6.91 -28.91 -3.76
CA GLN A 10 7.90 -28.21 -2.94
C GLN A 10 7.29 -26.90 -2.41
N PHE A 11 7.47 -26.63 -1.14
CA PHE A 11 7.01 -25.39 -0.52
C PHE A 11 7.86 -24.99 0.66
N GLY A 12 7.83 -23.73 1.03
CA GLY A 12 8.43 -23.18 2.22
C GLY A 12 7.60 -22.04 2.77
N VAL A 13 7.38 -22.04 4.08
CA VAL A 13 6.79 -20.90 4.79
C VAL A 13 7.95 -20.15 5.44
N ASP A 14 8.35 -19.03 4.82
CA ASP A 14 9.48 -18.24 5.31
C ASP A 14 9.11 -17.52 6.60
N ARG A 15 7.84 -17.09 6.69
CA ARG A 15 7.29 -16.49 7.90
C ARG A 15 5.79 -16.60 7.94
N LEU A 16 5.24 -16.87 9.13
CA LEU A 16 3.82 -16.81 9.40
C LEU A 16 3.62 -16.41 10.87
N VAL A 17 3.10 -15.22 11.10
CA VAL A 17 2.92 -14.65 12.45
C VAL A 17 1.46 -14.31 12.71
N THR A 18 1.02 -14.50 13.95
CA THR A 18 -0.28 -14.06 14.42
C THR A 18 -0.20 -13.44 15.81
N ASN A 19 -0.99 -12.41 16.06
CA ASN A 19 -1.20 -11.84 17.38
C ASN A 19 -2.63 -12.11 17.91
N GLY A 20 -3.31 -13.10 17.34
CA GLY A 20 -4.69 -13.45 17.66
C GLY A 20 -5.75 -12.54 17.02
N ARG A 21 -5.37 -11.37 16.50
CA ARG A 21 -6.27 -10.41 15.82
C ARG A 21 -5.95 -10.27 14.34
N ARG A 22 -4.68 -10.47 13.96
CA ARG A 22 -4.20 -10.39 12.60
C ARG A 22 -3.27 -11.55 12.30
N ILE A 23 -3.26 -11.97 11.04
CA ILE A 23 -2.29 -12.90 10.46
C ILE A 23 -1.52 -12.16 9.39
N PHE A 24 -0.22 -12.41 9.34
CA PHE A 24 0.65 -11.98 8.26
C PHE A 24 1.69 -13.06 7.98
N GLY A 25 1.95 -13.35 6.72
CA GLY A 25 2.96 -14.32 6.36
C GLY A 25 3.33 -14.30 4.88
N TRP A 26 4.46 -14.93 4.56
CA TRP A 26 4.93 -15.14 3.20
C TRP A 26 5.73 -16.44 3.10
N GLY A 27 5.84 -16.90 1.88
CA GLY A 27 6.56 -18.12 1.55
C GLY A 27 6.54 -18.36 0.05
N TRP A 28 6.70 -19.60 -0.33
CA TRP A 28 6.66 -20.03 -1.72
C TRP A 28 6.09 -21.43 -1.84
N VAL A 29 5.52 -21.73 -3.00
CA VAL A 29 5.01 -23.05 -3.36
C VAL A 29 5.13 -23.28 -4.86
N ALA A 30 5.66 -24.44 -5.27
CA ALA A 30 5.84 -24.80 -6.66
C ALA A 30 5.68 -26.32 -6.87
N HIS A 31 5.28 -26.71 -8.07
CA HIS A 31 5.16 -28.10 -8.48
C HIS A 31 5.94 -28.36 -9.76
N PRO A 32 6.64 -29.52 -9.93
CA PRO A 32 7.49 -29.75 -11.10
C PRO A 32 6.72 -29.75 -12.44
N THR A 33 5.50 -30.27 -12.47
CA THR A 33 4.76 -30.52 -13.72
C THR A 33 3.43 -29.77 -13.83
N HIS A 34 2.80 -29.37 -12.70
CA HIS A 34 1.48 -28.74 -12.71
C HIS A 34 1.59 -27.25 -12.33
N ALA A 35 0.86 -26.40 -13.03
CA ALA A 35 0.77 -24.99 -12.66
C ALA A 35 -0.24 -24.80 -11.52
N ILE A 36 0.15 -24.00 -10.53
CA ILE A 36 -0.74 -23.59 -9.44
C ILE A 36 -1.46 -22.32 -9.92
N ALA A 37 -2.78 -22.42 -10.05
CA ALA A 37 -3.62 -21.31 -10.52
C ALA A 37 -4.01 -20.36 -9.40
N GLU A 38 -4.25 -20.89 -8.17
CA GLU A 38 -4.67 -20.12 -7.03
C GLU A 38 -4.12 -20.69 -5.73
N VAL A 39 -3.80 -19.80 -4.78
CA VAL A 39 -3.42 -20.15 -3.41
C VAL A 39 -4.33 -19.40 -2.45
N ALA A 40 -4.82 -20.05 -1.40
CA ALA A 40 -5.56 -19.41 -0.31
C ALA A 40 -5.12 -19.95 1.04
N LEU A 41 -5.35 -19.19 2.11
CA LEU A 41 -5.15 -19.67 3.49
C LEU A 41 -6.51 -19.95 4.13
N LEU A 42 -6.75 -21.20 4.50
CA LEU A 42 -7.91 -21.61 5.27
C LEU A 42 -7.56 -21.60 6.76
N LEU A 43 -8.39 -20.92 7.53
CA LEU A 43 -8.37 -20.92 8.98
C LEU A 43 -9.52 -21.80 9.44
N ASP A 44 -9.22 -22.81 10.23
CA ASP A 44 -10.19 -23.75 10.76
C ASP A 44 -10.19 -23.71 12.29
N GLY A 45 -11.34 -23.53 12.89
CA GLY A 45 -11.54 -23.44 14.34
C GLY A 45 -12.79 -24.19 14.77
N ASP A 46 -13.12 -24.14 16.07
CA ASP A 46 -14.28 -24.82 16.62
C ASP A 46 -15.60 -24.27 16.05
N GLY A 47 -16.16 -25.00 15.09
CA GLY A 47 -17.43 -24.67 14.46
C GLY A 47 -17.40 -23.48 13.48
N TRP A 48 -16.22 -23.03 13.06
CA TRP A 48 -16.06 -21.99 12.05
C TRP A 48 -14.89 -22.27 11.11
N GLN A 49 -15.03 -21.84 9.86
CA GLN A 49 -13.98 -21.84 8.86
C GLN A 49 -13.92 -20.49 8.15
N LYS A 50 -12.73 -19.99 7.87
CA LYS A 50 -12.53 -18.74 7.11
C LYS A 50 -11.43 -18.92 6.07
N ARG A 51 -11.72 -18.49 4.85
CA ARG A 51 -10.77 -18.43 3.75
C ARG A 51 -10.21 -17.02 3.65
N LEU A 52 -8.88 -16.89 3.70
CA LEU A 52 -8.17 -15.63 3.45
C LEU A 52 -7.54 -15.68 2.05
N PRO A 53 -7.68 -14.61 1.27
CA PRO A 53 -7.02 -14.52 -0.02
C PRO A 53 -5.50 -14.45 0.17
N VAL A 54 -4.77 -15.13 -0.69
CA VAL A 54 -3.30 -15.13 -0.74
C VAL A 54 -2.89 -14.50 -2.06
N HIS A 55 -2.01 -13.52 -2.00
CA HIS A 55 -1.39 -13.00 -3.21
C HIS A 55 -0.27 -13.95 -3.61
N PHE A 56 -0.46 -14.62 -4.74
CA PHE A 56 0.44 -15.65 -5.28
C PHE A 56 1.07 -15.19 -6.61
N GLY A 57 2.19 -15.80 -7.00
CA GLY A 57 2.89 -15.45 -8.23
C GLY A 57 4.01 -14.42 -8.03
N LEU A 58 4.40 -14.15 -6.78
CA LEU A 58 5.50 -13.22 -6.48
C LEU A 58 6.85 -13.78 -6.95
N VAL A 59 7.70 -12.87 -7.42
CA VAL A 59 9.04 -13.21 -7.93
C VAL A 59 9.94 -13.76 -6.82
N ARG A 60 10.53 -14.94 -7.07
CA ARG A 60 11.41 -15.67 -6.13
C ARG A 60 12.66 -16.22 -6.86
N PRO A 61 13.61 -15.35 -7.22
CA PRO A 61 14.84 -15.77 -7.90
C PRO A 61 15.73 -16.66 -7.03
N ASP A 62 15.57 -16.60 -5.71
CA ASP A 62 16.21 -17.51 -4.76
C ASP A 62 15.68 -18.94 -4.89
N VAL A 63 14.36 -19.12 -5.03
CA VAL A 63 13.73 -20.42 -5.24
C VAL A 63 14.09 -20.98 -6.61
N GLU A 64 14.05 -20.16 -7.65
CA GLU A 64 14.43 -20.56 -9.01
C GLU A 64 15.87 -21.05 -9.08
N ARG A 65 16.79 -20.39 -8.38
CA ARG A 65 18.21 -20.80 -8.32
C ARG A 65 18.41 -22.16 -7.64
N VAL A 66 17.63 -22.43 -6.58
CA VAL A 66 17.72 -23.68 -5.82
C VAL A 66 16.96 -24.83 -6.50
N PHE A 67 15.85 -24.51 -7.15
CA PHE A 67 14.94 -25.48 -7.78
C PHE A 67 14.66 -25.13 -9.25
N PRO A 68 15.68 -25.12 -10.13
CA PRO A 68 15.53 -24.66 -11.52
C PRO A 68 14.62 -25.56 -12.38
N LEU A 69 14.36 -26.79 -11.94
CA LEU A 69 13.49 -27.74 -12.64
C LEU A 69 12.01 -27.65 -12.26
N LEU A 70 11.68 -26.87 -11.20
CA LEU A 70 10.28 -26.68 -10.82
C LEU A 70 9.60 -25.68 -11.78
N ARG A 71 8.43 -26.06 -12.23
CA ARG A 71 7.63 -25.18 -13.09
C ARG A 71 7.24 -23.89 -12.32
N ASN A 72 7.56 -22.74 -12.88
CA ASN A 72 7.30 -21.43 -12.30
C ASN A 72 8.02 -21.17 -10.94
N ALA A 73 9.15 -21.80 -10.67
CA ALA A 73 9.92 -21.56 -9.44
C ALA A 73 10.21 -20.07 -9.22
N GLY A 74 10.55 -19.33 -10.27
CA GLY A 74 10.82 -17.88 -10.24
C GLY A 74 9.62 -17.01 -9.90
N SER A 75 8.39 -17.54 -9.99
CA SER A 75 7.13 -16.86 -9.64
C SER A 75 6.29 -17.65 -8.63
N SER A 76 6.94 -18.37 -7.74
CA SER A 76 6.31 -19.26 -6.76
C SER A 76 5.96 -18.60 -5.44
N GLY A 77 6.31 -17.33 -5.23
CA GLY A 77 6.14 -16.62 -3.98
C GLY A 77 4.68 -16.31 -3.66
N PHE A 78 4.37 -16.30 -2.36
CA PHE A 78 3.07 -15.87 -1.88
C PHE A 78 3.20 -14.94 -0.66
N VAL A 79 2.19 -14.08 -0.46
CA VAL A 79 1.99 -13.30 0.77
C VAL A 79 0.52 -13.37 1.19
N VAL A 80 0.30 -13.51 2.49
CA VAL A 80 -1.03 -13.48 3.09
C VAL A 80 -1.08 -12.42 4.19
N THR A 81 -2.19 -11.71 4.27
CA THR A 81 -2.54 -10.87 5.41
C THR A 81 -4.04 -10.91 5.63
N GLY A 82 -4.50 -10.83 6.86
CA GLY A 82 -5.91 -10.82 7.16
C GLY A 82 -6.23 -10.83 8.64
N TYR A 83 -7.51 -10.70 8.92
CA TYR A 83 -8.06 -10.69 10.27
C TYR A 83 -8.84 -11.98 10.50
N PRO A 84 -8.32 -12.91 11.35
CA PRO A 84 -9.05 -14.10 11.72
C PRO A 84 -10.31 -13.72 12.52
N PRO A 85 -11.31 -14.61 12.62
CA PRO A 85 -12.39 -14.50 13.58
C PRO A 85 -11.84 -14.39 15.01
N ARG A 86 -12.67 -13.92 15.96
CA ARG A 86 -12.27 -13.72 17.36
C ARG A 86 -11.85 -14.98 18.11
N HIS A 87 -12.20 -16.15 17.60
CA HIS A 87 -11.82 -17.44 18.15
C HIS A 87 -10.51 -17.91 17.53
N PRO A 88 -9.59 -18.52 18.30
CA PRO A 88 -8.33 -19.01 17.78
C PRO A 88 -8.57 -20.09 16.71
N ALA A 89 -7.84 -20.00 15.60
CA ALA A 89 -7.77 -21.06 14.62
C ALA A 89 -6.99 -22.25 15.23
N ARG A 90 -7.51 -23.46 15.05
CA ARG A 90 -6.85 -24.72 15.44
C ARG A 90 -5.93 -25.21 14.34
N LYS A 91 -6.32 -24.97 13.09
CA LYS A 91 -5.55 -25.35 11.91
C LYS A 91 -5.43 -24.19 10.94
N LEU A 92 -4.26 -24.11 10.31
CA LEU A 92 -3.97 -23.25 9.19
C LEU A 92 -3.57 -24.12 8.01
N VAL A 93 -4.31 -24.02 6.92
CA VAL A 93 -4.14 -24.89 5.76
C VAL A 93 -3.99 -24.03 4.51
N LEU A 94 -2.90 -24.22 3.76
CA LEU A 94 -2.80 -23.69 2.41
C LEU A 94 -3.65 -24.54 1.47
N GLU A 95 -4.61 -23.89 0.85
CA GLU A 95 -5.40 -24.45 -0.23
C GLU A 95 -4.74 -24.06 -1.56
N LEU A 96 -4.34 -25.06 -2.33
CA LEU A 96 -3.80 -24.90 -3.67
C LEU A 96 -4.84 -25.39 -4.67
N ARG A 97 -5.06 -24.62 -5.72
CA ARG A 97 -5.85 -25.03 -6.88
C ARG A 97 -4.96 -25.04 -8.10
N PHE A 98 -4.92 -26.16 -8.78
CA PHE A 98 -4.13 -26.34 -10.00
C PHE A 98 -4.91 -25.90 -11.25
N ASP A 99 -4.20 -25.75 -12.36
CA ASP A 99 -4.76 -25.36 -13.67
C ASP A 99 -5.76 -26.35 -14.25
N ASP A 100 -5.70 -27.63 -13.83
CA ASP A 100 -6.66 -28.69 -14.17
C ASP A 100 -7.88 -28.75 -13.25
N GLY A 101 -7.99 -27.79 -12.30
CA GLY A 101 -9.09 -27.70 -11.33
C GLY A 101 -8.92 -28.58 -10.09
N GLU A 102 -7.89 -29.42 -10.01
CA GLU A 102 -7.63 -30.24 -8.83
C GLU A 102 -7.22 -29.38 -7.64
N ARG A 103 -7.56 -29.84 -6.42
CA ARG A 103 -7.39 -29.12 -5.17
C ARG A 103 -6.50 -29.90 -4.20
N LEU A 104 -5.52 -29.24 -3.61
CA LEU A 104 -4.65 -29.81 -2.58
C LEU A 104 -4.69 -28.97 -1.31
N LEU A 105 -4.68 -29.62 -0.16
CA LEU A 105 -4.70 -28.98 1.16
C LEU A 105 -3.41 -29.34 1.90
N LEU A 106 -2.65 -28.32 2.32
CA LEU A 106 -1.39 -28.46 3.06
C LEU A 106 -1.55 -27.89 4.47
N ASP A 107 -1.40 -28.70 5.49
CA ASP A 107 -1.39 -28.23 6.87
C ASP A 107 -0.06 -27.54 7.18
N ILE A 108 -0.13 -26.23 7.47
CA ILE A 108 1.00 -25.38 7.82
C ILE A 108 0.89 -24.84 9.24
N THR A 109 0.06 -25.44 10.09
CA THR A 109 -0.19 -25.00 11.46
C THR A 109 1.12 -24.92 12.27
N HIS A 110 2.05 -25.84 12.04
CA HIS A 110 3.36 -25.90 12.69
C HIS A 110 4.28 -24.70 12.36
N ALA A 111 4.05 -24.02 11.24
CA ALA A 111 4.85 -22.86 10.81
C ALA A 111 4.47 -21.55 11.50
N VAL A 112 3.40 -21.55 12.31
CA VAL A 112 2.86 -20.33 12.93
C VAL A 112 3.69 -19.93 14.14
N GLU A 113 4.29 -18.75 14.08
CA GLU A 113 4.83 -18.06 15.26
C GLU A 113 3.68 -17.37 15.99
N SER A 114 3.15 -18.01 17.04
CA SER A 114 2.15 -17.37 17.89
C SER A 114 2.83 -16.42 18.87
N ARG A 115 2.56 -15.13 18.74
CA ARG A 115 2.90 -14.15 19.77
C ARG A 115 1.75 -14.06 20.78
N GLN A 116 1.57 -15.11 21.59
CA GLN A 116 0.67 -15.05 22.72
C GLN A 116 1.18 -14.00 23.71
N GLN A 117 0.38 -12.96 23.90
CA GLN A 117 0.56 -12.01 25.01
C GLN A 117 0.19 -12.74 26.29
N GLY A 118 1.21 -13.23 27.02
CA GLY A 118 1.02 -13.86 28.33
C GLY A 118 0.34 -12.89 29.30
N HIS A 119 -0.58 -13.41 30.10
CA HIS A 119 -1.19 -12.92 31.35
C HIS A 119 -1.13 -11.41 31.71
N ARG A 120 -1.52 -10.51 30.79
CA ARG A 120 -1.47 -9.06 31.02
C ARG A 120 -2.84 -8.40 31.29
N LYS A 121 -3.95 -9.15 31.33
CA LYS A 121 -5.32 -8.62 31.44
C LYS A 121 -5.53 -7.64 32.59
N PHE A 122 -4.97 -7.90 33.77
CA PHE A 122 -5.17 -7.03 34.92
C PHE A 122 -4.48 -5.66 34.78
N ARG A 123 -3.30 -5.63 34.20
CA ARG A 123 -2.53 -4.39 33.97
C ARG A 123 -3.10 -3.55 32.84
N GLU A 124 -3.66 -4.20 31.81
CA GLU A 124 -4.41 -3.54 30.74
C GLU A 124 -5.67 -2.86 31.26
N ILE A 125 -6.40 -3.53 32.18
CA ILE A 125 -7.58 -2.97 32.86
C ILE A 125 -7.19 -1.74 33.70
N LEU A 126 -6.09 -1.80 34.45
CA LEU A 126 -5.60 -0.65 35.22
C LEU A 126 -5.19 0.53 34.35
N TRP A 127 -4.56 0.28 33.20
CA TRP A 127 -4.23 1.34 32.24
C TRP A 127 -5.50 1.95 31.63
N LEU A 128 -6.47 1.12 31.22
CA LEU A 128 -7.77 1.56 30.72
C LEU A 128 -8.51 2.42 31.75
N ALA A 129 -8.50 2.01 33.02
CA ALA A 129 -9.11 2.76 34.11
C ALA A 129 -8.42 4.12 34.31
N ARG A 130 -7.09 4.18 34.22
CA ARG A 130 -6.32 5.45 34.30
C ARG A 130 -6.57 6.34 33.08
N ALA A 131 -6.63 5.79 31.89
CA ALA A 131 -6.96 6.53 30.66
C ALA A 131 -8.40 7.07 30.68
N ALA A 132 -9.35 6.27 31.18
CA ALA A 132 -10.73 6.70 31.42
C ALA A 132 -10.83 7.82 32.48
N GLY A 133 -10.08 7.70 33.56
CA GLY A 133 -10.03 8.72 34.61
C GLY A 133 -9.47 10.07 34.16
N ARG A 134 -8.44 10.06 33.28
CA ARG A 134 -7.93 11.29 32.67
C ARG A 134 -8.98 11.96 31.76
N ARG A 135 -9.74 11.18 30.98
CA ARG A 135 -10.80 11.70 30.08
C ARG A 135 -12.03 12.20 30.82
N LEU A 136 -12.39 11.56 31.94
CA LEU A 136 -13.43 12.07 32.83
C LEU A 136 -13.10 13.49 33.31
N ARG A 137 -11.84 13.78 33.63
CA ARG A 137 -11.37 15.13 33.99
C ARG A 137 -11.51 16.15 32.87
N HIS A 138 -11.55 15.69 31.59
CA HIS A 138 -11.75 16.55 30.44
C HIS A 138 -13.18 16.49 29.86
N GLY A 139 -14.14 15.84 30.56
CA GLY A 139 -15.56 15.80 30.18
C GLY A 139 -15.93 14.90 28.98
N ASP A 140 -15.01 14.05 28.47
CA ASP A 140 -15.26 13.19 27.31
C ASP A 140 -15.88 11.83 27.68
N LEU A 141 -17.10 11.86 28.22
CA LEU A 141 -17.88 10.66 28.57
C LEU A 141 -18.24 9.82 27.32
N ARG A 142 -18.51 10.48 26.18
CA ARG A 142 -18.87 9.78 24.92
C ARG A 142 -17.67 9.01 24.34
N GLY A 143 -16.47 9.55 24.42
CA GLY A 143 -15.23 8.87 24.02
C GLY A 143 -14.93 7.64 24.88
N ILE A 144 -15.23 7.67 26.16
CA ILE A 144 -15.07 6.52 27.07
C ILE A 144 -16.01 5.39 26.69
N VAL A 145 -17.31 5.69 26.54
CA VAL A 145 -18.34 4.68 26.17
C VAL A 145 -18.07 4.10 24.79
N ARG A 146 -17.65 4.92 23.81
CA ARG A 146 -17.34 4.47 22.46
C ARG A 146 -16.14 3.54 22.43
N ARG A 147 -15.07 3.83 23.19
CA ARG A 147 -13.90 2.95 23.32
C ARG A 147 -14.21 1.66 24.06
N ALA A 148 -15.02 1.69 25.09
CA ALA A 148 -15.48 0.48 25.77
C ALA A 148 -16.28 -0.44 24.85
N ARG A 149 -17.01 0.13 23.86
CA ARG A 149 -17.75 -0.61 22.83
C ARG A 149 -16.85 -1.09 21.67
N ALA A 150 -15.71 -0.45 21.43
CA ALA A 150 -14.72 -0.89 20.46
C ALA A 150 -14.00 -2.14 20.99
N GLN A 151 -14.61 -3.31 20.81
CA GLN A 151 -14.18 -4.61 21.36
C GLN A 151 -12.80 -5.10 20.87
N ASN A 152 -12.08 -4.34 20.06
CA ASN A 152 -10.77 -4.68 19.47
C ASN A 152 -9.64 -3.78 20.00
N PHE A 153 -9.89 -3.00 21.04
CA PHE A 153 -8.92 -2.08 21.60
C PHE A 153 -7.71 -2.83 22.21
N ARG A 154 -6.51 -2.45 21.78
CA ARG A 154 -5.26 -2.98 22.30
C ARG A 154 -4.60 -1.95 23.21
N ALA A 155 -4.56 -2.22 24.51
CA ALA A 155 -3.82 -1.40 25.46
C ALA A 155 -2.30 -1.55 25.25
N PRO A 156 -1.49 -0.47 25.46
CA PRO A 156 -0.04 -0.57 25.46
C PRO A 156 0.44 -1.58 26.51
N SER A 157 1.50 -2.30 26.20
CA SER A 157 2.13 -3.20 27.15
C SER A 157 3.04 -2.47 28.12
N LEU A 158 3.54 -3.14 29.17
CA LEU A 158 4.53 -2.55 30.07
C LEU A 158 5.83 -2.19 29.36
N ASP A 159 6.26 -3.04 28.42
CA ASP A 159 7.47 -2.81 27.63
C ASP A 159 7.33 -1.52 26.79
N ASP A 160 6.09 -1.17 26.38
CA ASP A 160 5.80 0.10 25.68
C ASP A 160 5.98 1.29 26.63
N VAL A 161 5.52 1.16 27.88
CA VAL A 161 5.67 2.19 28.90
C VAL A 161 7.14 2.40 29.20
N ASP A 162 7.92 1.33 29.35
CA ASP A 162 9.36 1.40 29.57
C ASP A 162 10.09 2.04 28.38
N ALA A 163 9.73 1.69 27.16
CA ALA A 163 10.30 2.28 25.93
C ALA A 163 10.04 3.80 25.90
N VAL A 164 8.80 4.22 26.15
CA VAL A 164 8.43 5.63 26.16
C VAL A 164 9.06 6.36 27.35
N GLN A 165 9.17 5.75 28.52
CA GLN A 165 9.84 6.34 29.69
C GLN A 165 11.33 6.59 29.45
N ARG A 166 12.01 5.78 28.65
CA ARG A 166 13.42 6.01 28.29
C ARG A 166 13.60 7.21 27.39
N VAL A 167 12.74 7.37 26.38
CA VAL A 167 12.87 8.44 25.38
C VAL A 167 12.27 9.77 25.85
N LEU A 168 11.24 9.72 26.68
CA LEU A 168 10.48 10.90 27.10
C LEU A 168 11.32 12.01 27.77
N PRO A 169 12.29 11.72 28.68
CA PRO A 169 13.10 12.77 29.29
C PRO A 169 13.89 13.60 28.26
N GLY A 170 14.49 12.91 27.28
CA GLY A 170 15.21 13.58 26.18
C GLY A 170 14.31 14.40 25.28
N LEU A 171 13.10 13.91 25.00
CA LEU A 171 12.12 14.66 24.20
C LEU A 171 11.52 15.82 24.99
N ALA A 172 11.19 15.64 26.26
CA ALA A 172 10.54 16.67 27.08
C ALA A 172 11.42 17.90 27.34
N SER A 173 12.75 17.70 27.42
CA SER A 173 13.75 18.78 27.57
C SER A 173 14.39 19.21 26.25
N GLY A 174 14.00 18.59 25.16
CA GLY A 174 14.60 18.78 23.83
C GLY A 174 13.98 19.91 23.02
N PRO A 175 14.33 19.99 21.72
CA PRO A 175 13.78 20.94 20.79
C PRO A 175 12.29 20.66 20.50
N ALA A 176 11.65 21.53 19.69
CA ALA A 176 10.31 21.29 19.17
C ALA A 176 10.21 19.90 18.53
N LEU A 177 9.08 19.23 18.68
CA LEU A 177 8.85 17.86 18.23
C LEU A 177 7.74 17.79 17.18
N CYS A 178 8.04 17.13 16.07
CA CYS A 178 7.05 16.66 15.09
C CYS A 178 6.77 15.17 15.31
N VAL A 179 5.52 14.79 15.51
CA VAL A 179 5.10 13.38 15.62
C VAL A 179 4.51 12.94 14.29
N VAL A 180 5.11 11.95 13.63
CA VAL A 180 4.72 11.45 12.31
C VAL A 180 4.13 10.05 12.41
N PHE A 181 2.98 9.83 11.77
CA PHE A 181 2.35 8.52 11.65
C PHE A 181 2.36 8.07 10.19
N ASP A 182 2.91 6.88 9.92
CA ASP A 182 3.04 6.37 8.57
C ASP A 182 3.00 4.83 8.51
N HIS A 183 2.76 4.29 7.31
CA HIS A 183 2.98 2.86 7.04
C HIS A 183 4.46 2.57 6.73
N ASN A 184 4.79 1.29 6.64
CA ASN A 184 6.12 0.82 6.23
C ASN A 184 6.04 -0.15 5.05
N LEU A 185 5.21 0.19 4.05
CA LEU A 185 4.95 -0.63 2.86
C LEU A 185 5.77 -0.20 1.63
N GLY A 186 6.58 0.88 1.77
CA GLY A 186 7.34 1.45 0.66
C GLY A 186 6.53 2.43 -0.20
N GLY A 187 7.06 2.77 -1.37
CA GLY A 187 6.42 3.66 -2.33
C GLY A 187 6.59 5.15 -2.06
N GLY A 188 5.85 5.97 -2.83
CA GLY A 188 5.97 7.43 -2.83
C GLY A 188 5.68 8.10 -1.49
N ALA A 189 4.76 7.57 -0.69
CA ALA A 189 4.46 8.08 0.65
C ALA A 189 5.68 7.99 1.58
N ASN A 190 6.42 6.87 1.53
CA ASN A 190 7.62 6.71 2.34
C ASN A 190 8.78 7.58 1.84
N GLN A 191 8.88 7.84 0.53
CA GLN A 191 9.85 8.80 -0.02
C GLN A 191 9.55 10.22 0.47
N TYR A 192 8.29 10.65 0.41
CA TYR A 192 7.84 11.93 0.95
C TYR A 192 8.16 12.06 2.44
N ARG A 193 7.89 11.02 3.26
CA ARG A 193 8.26 10.99 4.67
C ARG A 193 9.74 11.23 4.91
N GLN A 194 10.63 10.64 4.10
CA GLN A 194 12.08 10.85 4.22
C GLN A 194 12.44 12.31 3.99
N GLN A 195 11.86 12.95 2.96
CA GLN A 195 12.04 14.37 2.70
C GLN A 195 11.51 15.25 3.85
N LEU A 196 10.33 14.91 4.37
CA LEU A 196 9.72 15.59 5.54
C LEU A 196 10.63 15.51 6.76
N ILE A 197 11.14 14.32 7.10
CA ILE A 197 12.05 14.13 8.24
C ILE A 197 13.30 14.96 8.06
N ALA A 198 13.96 14.89 6.90
CA ALA A 198 15.16 15.67 6.60
C ALA A 198 14.91 17.19 6.73
N GLN A 199 13.77 17.67 6.23
CA GLN A 199 13.37 19.08 6.35
C GLN A 199 13.18 19.51 7.81
N ARG A 200 12.50 18.69 8.64
CA ARG A 200 12.27 19.01 10.05
C ARG A 200 13.56 19.04 10.85
N LEU A 201 14.42 18.03 10.66
CA LEU A 201 15.75 17.98 11.29
C LEU A 201 16.62 19.18 10.89
N GLY A 202 16.63 19.54 9.60
CA GLY A 202 17.34 20.72 9.09
C GLY A 202 16.83 22.06 9.67
N SER A 203 15.57 22.08 10.14
CA SER A 203 14.97 23.24 10.82
C SER A 203 15.10 23.17 12.36
N GLY A 204 15.88 22.23 12.90
CA GLY A 204 16.10 22.09 14.33
C GLY A 204 14.93 21.43 15.08
N VAL A 205 14.00 20.77 14.38
CA VAL A 205 12.85 20.08 14.96
C VAL A 205 13.14 18.58 15.06
N ALA A 206 13.00 17.99 16.24
CA ALA A 206 13.08 16.54 16.42
C ALA A 206 11.88 15.83 15.80
N VAL A 207 12.04 14.57 15.40
CA VAL A 207 10.95 13.78 14.81
C VAL A 207 10.75 12.47 15.56
N ALA A 208 9.51 12.19 15.96
CA ALA A 208 9.08 10.90 16.48
C ALA A 208 8.18 10.22 15.43
N LEU A 209 8.71 9.24 14.72
CA LEU A 209 8.01 8.49 13.68
C LEU A 209 7.41 7.21 14.26
N CYS A 210 6.11 7.05 14.14
CA CYS A 210 5.39 5.82 14.49
C CYS A 210 4.93 5.09 13.22
N THR A 211 5.40 3.86 13.03
CA THR A 211 5.01 3.00 11.89
C THR A 211 4.53 1.63 12.37
N TYR A 212 3.55 1.04 11.66
CA TYR A 212 3.14 -0.33 11.91
C TYR A 212 3.94 -1.32 11.06
N ASN A 213 4.49 -2.33 11.69
CA ASN A 213 5.33 -3.34 11.05
C ASN A 213 4.56 -4.67 10.89
N LEU A 214 4.08 -4.96 9.67
CA LEU A 214 3.35 -6.18 9.36
C LEU A 214 4.13 -7.48 9.69
N PRO A 215 5.43 -7.60 9.34
CA PRO A 215 6.21 -8.79 9.65
C PRO A 215 6.29 -9.16 11.13
N THR A 216 6.08 -8.22 12.03
CA THR A 216 6.16 -8.43 13.48
C THR A 216 4.85 -8.15 14.20
N LEU A 217 3.84 -7.63 13.49
CA LEU A 217 2.52 -7.25 14.00
C LEU A 217 2.59 -6.32 15.22
N ASP A 218 3.54 -5.37 15.19
CA ASP A 218 3.77 -4.35 16.22
C ASP A 218 4.07 -2.98 15.59
N TYR A 219 4.07 -1.95 16.43
CA TYR A 219 4.48 -0.61 16.03
C TYR A 219 5.97 -0.40 16.30
N ARG A 220 6.60 0.44 15.48
CA ARG A 220 7.93 1.00 15.70
C ARG A 220 7.81 2.47 16.01
N LEU A 221 8.48 2.90 17.06
CA LEU A 221 8.75 4.31 17.37
C LEU A 221 10.22 4.56 17.05
N GLN A 222 10.47 5.44 16.09
CA GLN A 222 11.81 5.91 15.72
C GLN A 222 11.92 7.37 16.10
N VAL A 223 12.97 7.73 16.82
CA VAL A 223 13.21 9.10 17.28
C VAL A 223 14.47 9.62 16.63
N PHE A 224 14.35 10.71 15.90
CA PHE A 224 15.42 11.40 15.21
C PHE A 224 15.70 12.74 15.88
N GLN A 225 16.97 13.03 16.17
CA GLN A 225 17.40 14.28 16.79
C GLN A 225 18.09 15.19 15.77
N PRO A 226 17.91 16.53 15.82
CA PRO A 226 18.58 17.48 14.92
C PRO A 226 20.10 17.43 15.01
N ALA A 227 20.65 17.13 16.19
CA ALA A 227 22.08 16.97 16.41
C ALA A 227 22.66 15.66 15.84
N GLY A 228 21.83 14.85 15.21
CA GLY A 228 22.15 13.49 14.77
C GLY A 228 21.79 12.42 15.79
N GLY A 229 21.67 11.20 15.29
CA GLY A 229 21.25 10.04 16.08
C GLY A 229 19.82 9.59 15.79
N GLU A 230 19.63 8.27 15.88
CA GLU A 230 18.35 7.60 15.71
C GLU A 230 18.21 6.56 16.83
N GLU A 231 17.07 6.57 17.49
CA GLU A 231 16.70 5.55 18.47
C GLU A 231 15.45 4.81 17.97
N VAL A 232 15.44 3.49 18.10
CA VAL A 232 14.35 2.63 17.61
C VAL A 232 13.79 1.78 18.73
N TYR A 233 12.49 1.88 18.93
CA TYR A 233 11.75 1.13 19.94
C TYR A 233 10.61 0.35 19.31
N ARG A 234 10.27 -0.78 19.92
CA ARG A 234 9.07 -1.56 19.58
C ARG A 234 7.99 -1.26 20.61
N ILE A 235 6.81 -0.90 20.12
CA ILE A 235 5.64 -0.67 20.96
C ILE A 235 4.46 -1.51 20.43
N SER A 236 3.60 -1.95 21.32
CA SER A 236 2.45 -2.81 20.99
C SER A 236 1.25 -2.03 20.45
N SER A 237 1.18 -0.72 20.77
CA SER A 237 0.07 0.17 20.39
C SER A 237 0.56 1.61 20.22
N PHE A 238 0.01 2.33 19.23
CA PHE A 238 0.21 3.79 19.09
C PHE A 238 -0.26 4.59 20.31
N LEU A 239 -1.18 4.03 21.10
CA LEU A 239 -1.66 4.67 22.34
C LEU A 239 -0.56 4.82 23.39
N GLY A 240 0.52 4.05 23.30
CA GLY A 240 1.72 4.22 24.12
C GLY A 240 2.37 5.59 23.95
N LEU A 241 2.07 6.33 22.88
CA LEU A 241 2.61 7.67 22.61
C LEU A 241 1.91 8.79 23.37
N GLU A 242 0.78 8.53 24.08
CA GLU A 242 0.09 9.57 24.87
C GLU A 242 1.04 10.37 25.78
N PRO A 243 1.96 9.76 26.56
CA PRO A 243 2.87 10.53 27.42
C PRO A 243 3.82 11.46 26.64
N ILE A 244 4.21 11.09 25.43
CA ILE A 244 5.03 11.95 24.56
C ILE A 244 4.20 13.16 24.11
N LEU A 245 2.97 12.93 23.63
CA LEU A 245 2.08 14.00 23.22
C LEU A 245 1.73 14.95 24.38
N GLU A 246 1.61 14.43 25.61
CA GLU A 246 1.27 15.22 26.79
C GLU A 246 2.43 16.05 27.36
N ARG A 247 3.67 15.58 27.25
CA ARG A 247 4.81 16.13 28.01
C ARG A 247 5.94 16.69 27.17
N ALA A 248 6.09 16.23 25.90
CA ALA A 248 7.09 16.77 25.00
C ALA A 248 6.59 18.07 24.35
N PRO A 249 7.48 18.94 23.85
CA PRO A 249 7.13 20.19 23.16
C PRO A 249 6.61 19.91 21.73
N VAL A 250 5.50 19.18 21.62
CA VAL A 250 4.91 18.80 20.34
C VAL A 250 4.32 20.03 19.67
N THR A 251 4.89 20.41 18.53
CA THR A 251 4.42 21.54 17.69
C THR A 251 3.66 21.07 16.46
N GLU A 252 3.87 19.81 16.04
CA GLU A 252 3.23 19.24 14.85
C GLU A 252 2.89 17.76 15.05
N ILE A 253 1.69 17.38 14.61
CA ILE A 253 1.25 15.99 14.41
C ILE A 253 1.03 15.84 12.90
N PHE A 254 1.80 14.96 12.26
CA PHE A 254 1.74 14.75 10.81
C PHE A 254 1.25 13.34 10.50
N LEU A 255 0.04 13.23 9.95
CA LEU A 255 -0.49 11.98 9.43
C LEU A 255 -0.04 11.81 7.98
N ASN A 256 1.01 11.02 7.76
CA ASN A 256 1.50 10.74 6.43
C ASN A 256 0.60 9.70 5.73
N SER A 257 0.56 8.47 6.23
CA SER A 257 -0.41 7.46 5.81
C SER A 257 -0.54 6.36 6.87
N PRO A 258 -1.69 6.22 7.53
CA PRO A 258 -1.95 5.15 8.51
C PRO A 258 -2.45 3.85 7.87
N VAL A 259 -2.32 3.66 6.57
CA VAL A 259 -2.59 2.39 5.89
C VAL A 259 -1.81 1.27 6.59
N SER A 260 -2.42 0.14 6.79
CA SER A 260 -1.90 -1.02 7.54
C SER A 260 -1.96 -0.94 9.08
N PHE A 261 -2.29 0.18 9.70
CA PHE A 261 -2.51 0.20 11.16
C PHE A 261 -3.57 -0.82 11.54
N ASP A 262 -3.34 -1.56 12.62
CA ASP A 262 -4.21 -2.69 13.00
C ASP A 262 -5.56 -2.25 13.62
N GLU A 263 -5.66 -1.02 14.10
CA GLU A 263 -6.86 -0.44 14.69
C GLU A 263 -7.18 0.95 14.09
N PRO A 264 -7.42 1.06 12.77
CA PRO A 264 -7.47 2.35 12.07
C PRO A 264 -8.62 3.26 12.53
N LEU A 265 -9.75 2.70 12.98
CA LEU A 265 -10.87 3.50 13.48
C LEU A 265 -10.61 4.04 14.90
N VAL A 266 -9.93 3.24 15.75
CA VAL A 266 -9.47 3.69 17.06
C VAL A 266 -8.42 4.78 16.90
N PHE A 267 -7.53 4.61 15.92
CA PHE A 267 -6.50 5.59 15.61
C PHE A 267 -7.11 6.93 15.15
N ALA A 268 -8.05 6.92 14.21
CA ALA A 268 -8.71 8.15 13.73
C ALA A 268 -9.43 8.91 14.85
N ASP A 269 -10.13 8.19 15.74
CA ASP A 269 -10.80 8.79 16.89
C ASP A 269 -9.80 9.33 17.91
N TRP A 270 -8.72 8.61 18.17
CA TRP A 270 -7.67 9.02 19.08
C TRP A 270 -6.95 10.29 18.62
N ILE A 271 -6.59 10.39 17.33
CA ILE A 271 -5.96 11.58 16.76
C ILE A 271 -6.86 12.81 16.89
N ALA A 272 -8.15 12.68 16.57
CA ALA A 272 -9.10 13.78 16.72
C ALA A 272 -9.19 14.25 18.19
N ALA A 273 -9.19 13.31 19.14
CA ALA A 273 -9.16 13.63 20.57
C ALA A 273 -7.83 14.28 21.01
N MET A 274 -6.69 13.80 20.49
CA MET A 274 -5.38 14.37 20.79
C MET A 274 -5.27 15.80 20.28
N ARG A 275 -5.75 16.10 19.06
CA ARG A 275 -5.77 17.47 18.52
C ARG A 275 -6.62 18.41 19.39
N ALA A 276 -7.77 17.95 19.87
CA ALA A 276 -8.61 18.74 20.79
C ALA A 276 -7.93 19.00 22.14
N ALA A 277 -7.18 18.03 22.66
CA ALA A 277 -6.45 18.16 23.93
C ALA A 277 -5.18 19.03 23.81
N HIS A 278 -4.58 19.11 22.63
CA HIS A 278 -3.32 19.81 22.36
C HIS A 278 -3.49 20.89 21.28
N PRO A 279 -4.20 21.99 21.56
CA PRO A 279 -4.55 23.01 20.56
C PRO A 279 -3.35 23.78 19.99
N LYS A 280 -2.19 23.68 20.61
CA LYS A 280 -0.94 24.29 20.11
C LYS A 280 -0.22 23.45 19.05
N ALA A 281 -0.46 22.13 19.02
CA ALA A 281 0.13 21.24 18.05
C ALA A 281 -0.66 21.29 16.74
N ARG A 282 -0.03 21.73 15.65
CA ARG A 282 -0.66 21.73 14.31
C ARG A 282 -0.88 20.29 13.82
N LEU A 283 -2.09 19.95 13.41
CA LEU A 283 -2.41 18.66 12.80
C LEU A 283 -2.45 18.81 11.27
N THR A 284 -1.53 18.15 10.57
CA THR A 284 -1.53 18.03 9.11
C THR A 284 -1.93 16.61 8.71
N PHE A 285 -2.93 16.47 7.85
CA PHE A 285 -3.33 15.21 7.24
C PHE A 285 -2.90 15.18 5.77
N ALA A 286 -1.94 14.32 5.41
CA ALA A 286 -1.49 14.14 4.04
C ALA A 286 -2.29 13.02 3.35
N VAL A 287 -2.85 13.31 2.18
CA VAL A 287 -3.70 12.38 1.42
C VAL A 287 -2.85 11.65 0.38
N HIS A 288 -1.99 10.72 0.86
CA HIS A 288 -1.17 9.88 -0.01
C HIS A 288 -1.95 8.73 -0.66
N ASP A 289 -3.12 8.45 -0.13
CA ASP A 289 -4.03 7.40 -0.56
C ASP A 289 -5.46 7.76 -0.16
N TYR A 290 -6.42 6.91 -0.51
CA TYR A 290 -7.83 7.15 -0.19
C TYR A 290 -8.30 6.35 1.03
N PHE A 291 -7.40 5.98 1.94
CA PHE A 291 -7.73 5.18 3.11
C PHE A 291 -8.80 5.81 4.01
N ALA A 292 -8.75 7.11 4.18
CA ALA A 292 -9.81 7.82 4.89
C ALA A 292 -11.19 7.63 4.22
N ALA A 293 -11.26 7.59 2.89
CA ALA A 293 -12.51 7.45 2.15
C ALA A 293 -13.02 6.00 2.09
N CYS A 294 -12.11 5.02 2.05
CA CYS A 294 -12.44 3.60 1.91
C CYS A 294 -11.30 2.71 2.43
N PRO A 295 -11.57 1.57 3.10
CA PRO A 295 -10.56 0.55 3.41
C PRO A 295 -9.77 0.07 2.19
N SER A 296 -10.38 0.08 0.99
CA SER A 296 -9.69 -0.06 -0.29
C SER A 296 -9.03 1.26 -0.66
N PHE A 297 -7.90 1.53 -0.10
CA PHE A 297 -7.16 2.80 -0.23
C PHE A 297 -6.77 3.18 -1.66
N VAL A 298 -6.97 2.29 -2.63
CA VAL A 298 -6.73 2.50 -4.07
C VAL A 298 -8.02 2.74 -4.87
N LEU A 299 -9.20 2.76 -4.20
CA LEU A 299 -10.53 2.97 -4.81
C LEU A 299 -10.86 2.00 -5.96
N LEU A 300 -10.39 0.77 -5.86
CA LEU A 300 -10.88 -0.33 -6.68
C LEU A 300 -12.00 -1.04 -5.93
N ASP A 301 -13.06 -1.43 -6.63
CA ASP A 301 -14.20 -2.16 -6.07
C ASP A 301 -13.91 -3.67 -5.92
N ALA A 302 -14.90 -4.45 -5.53
CA ALA A 302 -14.78 -5.89 -5.34
C ALA A 302 -14.45 -6.66 -6.64
N ASP A 303 -14.69 -6.04 -7.80
CA ASP A 303 -14.39 -6.59 -9.12
C ASP A 303 -13.08 -6.05 -9.71
N GLY A 304 -12.30 -5.28 -8.91
CA GLY A 304 -11.01 -4.70 -9.32
C GLY A 304 -11.12 -3.48 -10.23
N ARG A 305 -12.31 -2.83 -10.34
CA ARG A 305 -12.55 -1.68 -11.20
C ARG A 305 -12.54 -0.39 -10.39
N TYR A 306 -12.09 0.69 -10.98
CA TYR A 306 -12.17 2.02 -10.36
C TYR A 306 -13.62 2.39 -10.06
N CYS A 307 -13.91 2.68 -8.78
CA CYS A 307 -15.28 2.90 -8.31
C CYS A 307 -15.71 4.38 -8.24
N GLY A 308 -14.76 5.33 -8.29
CA GLY A 308 -15.05 6.77 -8.26
C GLY A 308 -15.75 7.27 -6.99
N ILE A 309 -15.72 6.53 -5.89
CA ILE A 309 -16.40 6.85 -4.61
C ILE A 309 -17.94 6.99 -4.84
N PRO A 310 -18.65 5.88 -5.05
CA PRO A 310 -20.11 5.89 -5.22
C PRO A 310 -20.82 6.13 -3.88
N ASP A 311 -22.14 6.14 -3.92
CA ASP A 311 -22.99 6.25 -2.74
C ASP A 311 -22.70 5.14 -1.71
N VAL A 312 -22.94 5.46 -0.43
CA VAL A 312 -22.68 4.55 0.70
C VAL A 312 -23.41 3.20 0.54
N ALA A 313 -24.61 3.18 -0.07
CA ALA A 313 -25.36 1.95 -0.32
C ALA A 313 -24.59 0.99 -1.25
N VAL A 314 -23.95 1.49 -2.31
CA VAL A 314 -23.10 0.71 -3.22
C VAL A 314 -21.86 0.20 -2.48
N CYS A 315 -21.22 1.06 -1.69
CA CYS A 315 -20.06 0.67 -0.87
C CYS A 315 -20.41 -0.43 0.14
N ALA A 316 -21.61 -0.39 0.73
CA ALA A 316 -22.07 -1.40 1.69
C ALA A 316 -22.22 -2.80 1.06
N THR A 317 -22.53 -2.90 -0.23
CA THR A 317 -22.56 -4.18 -0.97
C THR A 317 -21.18 -4.58 -1.50
N CYS A 318 -20.31 -3.63 -1.77
CA CYS A 318 -18.96 -3.86 -2.29
C CYS A 318 -18.04 -4.48 -1.22
N LEU A 319 -17.91 -3.83 -0.05
CA LEU A 319 -16.94 -4.22 0.99
C LEU A 319 -17.05 -5.68 1.45
N PRO A 320 -18.24 -6.26 1.69
CA PRO A 320 -18.35 -7.67 2.10
C PRO A 320 -17.87 -8.68 1.05
N ARG A 321 -17.91 -8.31 -0.24
CA ARG A 321 -17.46 -9.14 -1.37
C ARG A 321 -15.99 -8.94 -1.70
N HIS A 322 -15.37 -7.88 -1.15
CA HIS A 322 -14.02 -7.48 -1.50
C HIS A 322 -12.99 -8.47 -0.99
N GLN A 323 -12.23 -9.08 -1.87
CA GLN A 323 -11.22 -10.09 -1.55
C GLN A 323 -9.78 -9.63 -1.82
N ALA A 324 -9.58 -8.43 -2.35
CA ALA A 324 -8.26 -7.94 -2.67
C ALA A 324 -7.40 -7.73 -1.41
N ARG A 325 -6.10 -8.00 -1.52
CA ARG A 325 -5.13 -7.95 -0.40
C ARG A 325 -5.09 -6.60 0.31
N TYR A 326 -5.29 -5.50 -0.43
CA TYR A 326 -5.25 -4.14 0.15
C TYR A 326 -6.44 -3.87 1.08
N VAL A 327 -7.60 -4.50 0.87
CA VAL A 327 -8.70 -4.46 1.85
C VAL A 327 -8.37 -5.31 3.09
N ALA A 328 -7.64 -6.39 2.92
CA ALA A 328 -7.18 -7.22 4.04
C ALA A 328 -6.17 -6.51 4.96
N LEU A 329 -5.65 -5.33 4.58
CA LEU A 329 -4.86 -4.47 5.47
C LEU A 329 -5.71 -3.82 6.57
N SER A 330 -7.04 -3.81 6.45
CA SER A 330 -7.96 -3.24 7.44
C SER A 330 -8.84 -4.32 8.08
N PRO A 331 -9.26 -4.15 9.35
CA PRO A 331 -10.25 -5.06 9.93
C PRO A 331 -11.57 -4.95 9.17
N PRO A 332 -12.39 -6.03 9.17
CA PRO A 332 -13.75 -5.97 8.63
C PRO A 332 -14.53 -4.83 9.27
N THR A 333 -15.09 -3.95 8.46
CA THR A 333 -15.83 -2.77 8.90
C THR A 333 -16.88 -2.37 7.89
N GLU A 334 -17.81 -1.51 8.33
CA GLU A 334 -18.81 -0.88 7.48
C GLU A 334 -18.34 0.49 7.02
N ILE A 335 -18.73 0.89 5.81
CA ILE A 335 -18.29 2.16 5.21
C ILE A 335 -18.82 3.39 5.95
N GLY A 336 -20.03 3.31 6.51
CA GLY A 336 -20.64 4.42 7.27
C GLY A 336 -19.82 4.80 8.50
N PRO A 337 -19.62 3.89 9.46
CA PRO A 337 -18.71 4.10 10.60
C PRO A 337 -17.29 4.49 10.19
N TRP A 338 -16.76 3.91 9.10
CA TRP A 338 -15.45 4.26 8.56
C TRP A 338 -15.38 5.74 8.21
N ARG A 339 -16.24 6.21 7.30
CA ARG A 339 -16.26 7.61 6.86
C ARG A 339 -16.62 8.57 8.00
N ALA A 340 -17.48 8.17 8.94
CA ALA A 340 -17.81 9.02 10.08
C ALA A 340 -16.60 9.30 10.99
N LEU A 341 -15.76 8.29 11.27
CA LEU A 341 -14.59 8.44 12.13
C LEU A 341 -13.45 9.19 11.42
N TRP A 342 -13.14 8.80 10.19
CA TRP A 342 -12.12 9.50 9.40
C TRP A 342 -12.54 10.93 9.06
N GLY A 343 -13.83 11.19 8.81
CA GLY A 343 -14.37 12.53 8.61
C GLY A 343 -14.16 13.44 9.82
N ARG A 344 -14.31 12.93 11.05
CA ARG A 344 -13.96 13.68 12.26
C ARG A 344 -12.45 13.97 12.37
N CYS A 345 -11.62 13.00 12.01
CA CYS A 345 -10.18 13.19 11.99
C CYS A 345 -9.77 14.28 10.99
N LEU A 346 -10.32 14.24 9.77
CA LEU A 346 -10.10 15.26 8.74
C LEU A 346 -10.61 16.65 9.18
N ALA A 347 -11.79 16.72 9.78
CA ALA A 347 -12.35 17.98 10.30
C ALA A 347 -11.54 18.55 11.48
N ALA A 348 -10.82 17.72 12.22
CA ALA A 348 -9.93 18.17 13.30
C ALA A 348 -8.57 18.67 12.77
N ALA A 349 -8.20 18.36 11.52
CA ALA A 349 -6.94 18.79 10.92
C ALA A 349 -6.92 20.30 10.66
N ASP A 350 -5.80 20.94 10.93
CA ASP A 350 -5.54 22.34 10.57
C ASP A 350 -5.22 22.46 9.06
N GLU A 351 -4.65 21.43 8.50
CA GLU A 351 -4.36 21.31 7.06
C GLU A 351 -4.66 19.90 6.56
N VAL A 352 -5.39 19.77 5.46
CA VAL A 352 -5.54 18.54 4.68
C VAL A 352 -4.77 18.73 3.38
N ARG A 353 -3.61 18.08 3.29
CA ARG A 353 -2.70 18.23 2.17
C ARG A 353 -2.97 17.20 1.10
N CYS A 354 -3.49 17.62 -0.04
CA CYS A 354 -3.61 16.86 -1.27
C CYS A 354 -2.40 17.10 -2.17
N PHE A 355 -2.08 16.15 -3.05
CA PHE A 355 -0.93 16.26 -3.95
C PHE A 355 -1.33 16.50 -5.41
N SER A 356 -2.64 16.50 -5.69
CA SER A 356 -3.23 16.82 -6.98
C SER A 356 -4.67 17.33 -6.84
N ASP A 357 -5.17 18.02 -7.85
CA ASP A 357 -6.57 18.47 -7.89
C ASP A 357 -7.55 17.28 -7.97
N SER A 358 -7.20 16.21 -8.66
CA SER A 358 -8.01 14.97 -8.66
C SER A 358 -8.17 14.40 -7.26
N THR A 359 -7.10 14.38 -6.46
CA THR A 359 -7.16 13.94 -5.06
C THR A 359 -8.10 14.81 -4.24
N ARG A 360 -8.02 16.14 -4.39
CA ARG A 360 -8.95 17.08 -3.75
C ARG A 360 -10.40 16.81 -4.14
N ARG A 361 -10.67 16.65 -5.45
CA ARG A 361 -12.02 16.35 -5.95
C ARG A 361 -12.58 15.05 -5.38
N LEU A 362 -11.80 13.98 -5.37
CA LEU A 362 -12.21 12.68 -4.83
C LEU A 362 -12.40 12.73 -3.31
N LEU A 363 -11.54 13.43 -2.58
CA LEU A 363 -11.72 13.61 -1.14
C LEU A 363 -13.02 14.35 -0.82
N LEU A 364 -13.32 15.44 -1.53
CA LEU A 364 -14.56 16.21 -1.36
C LEU A 364 -15.81 15.42 -1.76
N ARG A 365 -15.68 14.46 -2.70
CA ARG A 365 -16.78 13.52 -3.01
C ARG A 365 -17.10 12.59 -1.84
N ALA A 366 -16.07 12.15 -1.10
CA ALA A 366 -16.27 11.36 0.12
C ALA A 366 -16.74 12.21 1.31
N TYR A 367 -16.32 13.48 1.37
CA TYR A 367 -16.50 14.41 2.48
C TYR A 367 -16.95 15.79 1.98
N PRO A 368 -18.19 15.93 1.48
CA PRO A 368 -18.64 17.18 0.86
C PRO A 368 -18.69 18.38 1.82
N ASN A 369 -18.74 18.12 3.13
CA ASN A 369 -18.76 19.16 4.16
C ASN A 369 -17.37 19.51 4.71
N LEU A 370 -16.29 18.97 4.14
CA LEU A 370 -14.94 19.34 4.56
C LEU A 370 -14.63 20.76 4.10
N ALA A 371 -14.16 21.61 5.02
CA ALA A 371 -13.88 23.01 4.76
C ALA A 371 -12.77 23.16 3.68
N ALA A 372 -13.11 23.81 2.57
CA ALA A 372 -12.22 23.88 1.40
C ALA A 372 -10.96 24.73 1.67
N ASP A 373 -11.03 25.70 2.56
CA ASP A 373 -9.92 26.56 3.01
C ASP A 373 -8.85 25.82 3.81
N ARG A 374 -9.18 24.63 4.34
CA ARG A 374 -8.21 23.74 5.00
C ARG A 374 -7.52 22.78 4.04
N ILE A 375 -7.94 22.70 2.79
CA ILE A 375 -7.37 21.80 1.79
C ILE A 375 -6.32 22.54 0.99
N SER A 376 -5.05 22.13 1.12
CA SER A 376 -3.96 22.58 0.26
C SER A 376 -3.69 21.56 -0.84
N VAL A 377 -3.28 22.02 -2.03
CA VAL A 377 -2.80 21.15 -3.11
C VAL A 377 -1.34 21.48 -3.35
N ILE A 378 -0.45 20.61 -2.86
CA ILE A 378 1.01 20.81 -2.91
C ILE A 378 1.65 19.53 -3.48
N PRO A 379 2.00 19.49 -4.78
CA PRO A 379 2.64 18.32 -5.38
C PRO A 379 3.95 17.94 -4.67
N HIS A 380 4.35 16.68 -4.77
CA HIS A 380 5.65 16.22 -4.27
C HIS A 380 6.78 16.88 -5.04
N GLN A 381 7.91 17.09 -4.37
CA GLN A 381 9.15 17.42 -5.05
C GLN A 381 9.75 16.16 -5.67
N VAL A 382 10.17 16.29 -6.93
CA VAL A 382 10.80 15.20 -7.69
C VAL A 382 12.21 15.64 -8.03
N ASP A 383 13.20 14.90 -7.56
CA ASP A 383 14.61 15.25 -7.74
C ASP A 383 15.23 14.59 -9.00
N PHE A 384 14.45 13.70 -9.68
CA PHE A 384 14.94 13.06 -10.91
C PHE A 384 15.19 14.09 -12.01
N VAL A 385 16.42 14.12 -12.49
CA VAL A 385 16.82 14.85 -13.69
C VAL A 385 17.60 13.88 -14.58
N PRO A 386 17.11 13.57 -15.80
CA PRO A 386 17.86 12.71 -16.69
C PRO A 386 19.18 13.37 -17.10
N SER A 387 20.26 12.61 -17.16
CA SER A 387 21.58 13.11 -17.60
C SER A 387 21.58 13.60 -19.06
N ARG A 388 20.70 13.05 -19.87
CA ARG A 388 20.39 13.42 -21.25
C ARG A 388 19.01 12.86 -21.62
N LEU A 389 18.46 13.33 -22.72
CA LEU A 389 17.25 12.73 -23.28
C LEU A 389 17.60 11.42 -24.01
N PRO A 390 16.73 10.39 -23.96
CA PRO A 390 16.94 9.16 -24.72
C PRO A 390 16.81 9.43 -26.23
N ALA A 391 17.70 8.83 -27.01
CA ALA A 391 17.56 8.78 -28.46
C ALA A 391 16.55 7.69 -28.82
N VAL A 392 15.47 8.07 -29.51
CA VAL A 392 14.38 7.15 -29.92
C VAL A 392 14.16 7.25 -31.43
N ASP A 393 13.73 6.14 -32.02
CA ASP A 393 13.39 6.03 -33.43
C ASP A 393 11.93 5.58 -33.54
N HIS A 394 11.05 6.48 -33.95
CA HIS A 394 9.64 6.20 -34.12
C HIS A 394 9.33 5.52 -35.47
N SER A 395 10.28 5.47 -36.40
CA SER A 395 10.16 4.69 -37.65
C SER A 395 10.39 3.18 -37.47
N ALA A 396 11.04 2.80 -36.35
CA ALA A 396 11.24 1.40 -35.98
C ALA A 396 9.93 0.77 -35.45
N PRO A 397 9.82 -0.58 -35.40
CA PRO A 397 8.68 -1.28 -34.84
C PRO A 397 8.36 -0.81 -33.41
N LEU A 398 7.08 -0.79 -33.04
CA LEU A 398 6.62 -0.33 -31.74
C LEU A 398 7.19 -1.15 -30.58
N VAL A 399 7.92 -0.50 -29.69
CA VAL A 399 8.41 -1.04 -28.43
C VAL A 399 7.87 -0.21 -27.28
N VAL A 400 6.91 -0.78 -26.55
CA VAL A 400 6.23 -0.12 -25.44
C VAL A 400 7.02 -0.29 -24.14
N GLY A 401 7.43 0.80 -23.53
CA GLY A 401 8.07 0.83 -22.21
C GLY A 401 7.05 1.01 -21.09
N VAL A 402 7.12 0.18 -20.05
CA VAL A 402 6.35 0.32 -18.81
C VAL A 402 7.35 0.42 -17.67
N ILE A 403 7.28 1.49 -16.86
CA ILE A 403 8.31 1.80 -15.85
C ILE A 403 7.77 1.61 -14.44
N GLY A 404 8.51 0.89 -13.58
CA GLY A 404 8.27 0.74 -12.15
C GLY A 404 7.91 -0.67 -11.69
N GLN A 405 7.42 -0.75 -10.45
CA GLN A 405 6.83 -1.97 -9.87
C GLN A 405 5.36 -2.06 -10.28
N ILE A 406 5.05 -2.88 -11.27
CA ILE A 406 3.72 -2.97 -11.86
C ILE A 406 2.91 -4.04 -11.13
N SER A 407 2.15 -3.59 -10.12
CA SER A 407 1.19 -4.42 -9.36
C SER A 407 -0.20 -4.39 -10.00
N GLU A 408 -1.16 -5.16 -9.48
CA GLU A 408 -2.52 -5.21 -10.01
C GLU A 408 -3.15 -3.81 -10.13
N GLN A 409 -3.11 -2.99 -9.08
CA GLN A 409 -3.64 -1.62 -9.10
C GLN A 409 -2.84 -0.69 -10.02
N LYS A 410 -1.60 -1.03 -10.34
CA LYS A 410 -0.76 -0.33 -11.32
C LYS A 410 -0.84 -0.90 -12.73
N GLY A 411 -1.86 -1.75 -13.00
CA GLY A 411 -2.21 -2.22 -14.31
C GLY A 411 -1.48 -3.47 -14.79
N ALA A 412 -0.98 -4.33 -13.89
CA ALA A 412 -0.34 -5.59 -14.29
C ALA A 412 -1.26 -6.47 -15.14
N LEU A 413 -2.56 -6.51 -14.84
CA LEU A 413 -3.54 -7.24 -15.63
C LEU A 413 -3.76 -6.60 -17.01
N VAL A 414 -3.74 -5.27 -17.11
CA VAL A 414 -3.81 -4.55 -18.40
C VAL A 414 -2.63 -4.94 -19.29
N VAL A 415 -1.41 -4.94 -18.73
CA VAL A 415 -0.20 -5.36 -19.47
C VAL A 415 -0.31 -6.81 -19.93
N LYS A 416 -0.81 -7.70 -19.05
CA LYS A 416 -1.03 -9.11 -19.39
C LYS A 416 -2.03 -9.28 -20.54
N GLU A 417 -3.22 -8.67 -20.41
CA GLU A 417 -4.28 -8.76 -21.43
C GLU A 417 -3.83 -8.15 -22.77
N MET A 418 -3.07 -7.06 -22.73
CA MET A 418 -2.48 -6.44 -23.91
C MET A 418 -1.51 -7.39 -24.60
N LEU A 419 -0.65 -8.09 -23.87
CA LEU A 419 0.25 -9.10 -24.42
C LEU A 419 -0.50 -10.30 -24.98
N ASP A 420 -1.56 -10.78 -24.30
CA ASP A 420 -2.43 -11.85 -24.81
C ASP A 420 -3.10 -11.46 -26.16
N MET A 421 -3.41 -10.16 -26.38
CA MET A 421 -3.90 -9.64 -27.66
C MET A 421 -2.79 -9.58 -28.72
N ILE A 422 -1.63 -9.04 -28.38
CA ILE A 422 -0.45 -8.94 -29.27
C ILE A 422 -0.05 -10.32 -29.79
N ASP A 423 0.00 -11.32 -28.92
CA ASP A 423 0.36 -12.69 -29.27
C ASP A 423 -0.70 -13.36 -30.15
N ARG A 424 -1.98 -13.21 -29.84
CA ARG A 424 -3.10 -13.77 -30.58
C ARG A 424 -3.24 -13.19 -31.99
N GLU A 425 -3.01 -11.87 -32.11
CA GLU A 425 -3.15 -11.15 -33.37
C GLU A 425 -1.82 -11.08 -34.17
N HIS A 426 -0.76 -11.69 -33.63
CA HIS A 426 0.60 -11.71 -34.20
C HIS A 426 1.16 -10.33 -34.54
N LEU A 427 0.84 -9.33 -33.70
CA LEU A 427 1.30 -7.95 -33.90
C LEU A 427 2.82 -7.86 -33.72
N ASP A 428 3.48 -7.03 -34.52
CA ASP A 428 4.92 -6.75 -34.36
C ASP A 428 5.16 -5.66 -33.32
N ILE A 429 4.76 -5.95 -32.09
CA ILE A 429 4.85 -5.06 -30.94
C ILE A 429 5.59 -5.79 -29.82
N ARG A 430 6.52 -5.13 -29.17
CA ARG A 430 7.20 -5.63 -27.96
C ARG A 430 6.84 -4.77 -26.76
N VAL A 431 6.82 -5.40 -25.58
CA VAL A 431 6.60 -4.73 -24.31
C VAL A 431 7.81 -4.95 -23.41
N VAL A 432 8.36 -3.87 -22.88
CA VAL A 432 9.51 -3.89 -21.97
C VAL A 432 9.09 -3.27 -20.64
N VAL A 433 9.08 -4.08 -19.58
CA VAL A 433 8.89 -3.58 -18.21
C VAL A 433 10.26 -3.27 -17.61
N ILE A 434 10.55 -1.99 -17.44
CA ILE A 434 11.72 -1.53 -16.67
C ILE A 434 11.33 -1.52 -15.20
N GLY A 435 11.67 -2.60 -14.50
CA GLY A 435 11.21 -2.85 -13.13
C GLY A 435 10.70 -4.26 -12.95
N ALA A 436 9.56 -4.42 -12.30
CA ALA A 436 8.96 -5.74 -12.05
C ALA A 436 7.46 -5.76 -12.39
N LEU A 437 6.97 -6.95 -12.75
CA LEU A 437 5.56 -7.22 -13.05
C LEU A 437 5.04 -8.26 -12.06
N ASP A 438 4.03 -7.91 -11.27
CA ASP A 438 3.54 -8.75 -10.15
C ASP A 438 2.59 -9.88 -10.58
N VAL A 439 2.39 -10.09 -11.88
CA VAL A 439 1.59 -11.19 -12.42
C VAL A 439 2.43 -12.04 -13.36
N PRO A 440 2.27 -13.36 -13.36
CA PRO A 440 2.99 -14.23 -14.27
C PRO A 440 2.45 -14.04 -15.71
N VAL A 441 3.35 -13.78 -16.65
CA VAL A 441 3.05 -13.65 -18.07
C VAL A 441 4.03 -14.49 -18.87
N LYS A 442 3.51 -15.27 -19.81
CA LYS A 442 4.32 -16.05 -20.77
C LYS A 442 4.08 -15.46 -22.15
N SER A 443 5.03 -14.69 -22.63
CA SER A 443 5.01 -14.11 -23.97
C SER A 443 6.45 -13.88 -24.42
N GLU A 444 6.80 -14.24 -25.64
CA GLU A 444 8.10 -13.94 -26.24
C GLU A 444 8.24 -12.44 -26.58
N ARG A 445 7.12 -11.71 -26.57
CA ARG A 445 7.04 -10.27 -26.79
C ARG A 445 7.32 -9.45 -25.52
N LEU A 446 7.38 -10.10 -24.33
CA LEU A 446 7.65 -9.46 -23.05
C LEU A 446 9.12 -9.58 -22.65
N ARG A 447 9.71 -8.45 -22.24
CA ARG A 447 10.96 -8.41 -21.50
C ARG A 447 10.76 -7.69 -20.17
N VAL A 448 11.24 -8.26 -19.07
CA VAL A 448 11.29 -7.62 -17.74
C VAL A 448 12.75 -7.43 -17.34
N THR A 449 13.17 -6.20 -17.06
CA THR A 449 14.59 -5.90 -16.79
C THR A 449 14.99 -6.15 -15.34
N GLY A 450 14.02 -6.20 -14.41
CA GLY A 450 14.27 -6.21 -12.98
C GLY A 450 14.47 -4.81 -12.38
N PRO A 451 14.84 -4.72 -11.09
CA PRO A 451 15.10 -3.45 -10.41
C PRO A 451 16.16 -2.63 -11.14
N TYR A 452 15.99 -1.31 -11.16
CA TYR A 452 16.87 -0.37 -11.82
C TYR A 452 17.15 0.83 -10.92
N ARG A 453 18.22 1.56 -11.25
CA ARG A 453 18.54 2.86 -10.67
C ARG A 453 18.09 3.97 -11.60
N HIS A 454 17.75 5.12 -11.07
CA HIS A 454 17.27 6.27 -11.86
C HIS A 454 18.28 6.74 -12.91
N ASP A 455 19.59 6.65 -12.63
CA ASP A 455 20.66 7.00 -13.56
C ASP A 455 20.83 6.01 -14.73
N GLU A 456 20.31 4.78 -14.60
CA GLU A 456 20.32 3.74 -15.63
C GLU A 456 19.15 3.85 -16.61
N LEU A 457 18.11 4.63 -16.27
CA LEU A 457 16.82 4.62 -16.97
C LEU A 457 16.94 4.98 -18.46
N VAL A 458 17.71 6.01 -18.80
CA VAL A 458 17.94 6.42 -20.20
C VAL A 458 18.63 5.31 -20.98
N GLY A 459 19.70 4.71 -20.42
CA GLY A 459 20.40 3.60 -21.06
C GLY A 459 19.52 2.36 -21.26
N LEU A 460 18.63 2.04 -20.30
CA LEU A 460 17.69 0.94 -20.41
C LEU A 460 16.64 1.19 -21.50
N ILE A 461 16.15 2.42 -21.65
CA ILE A 461 15.22 2.80 -22.72
C ILE A 461 15.87 2.55 -24.09
N GLU A 462 17.08 3.09 -24.30
CA GLU A 462 17.79 2.94 -25.57
C GLU A 462 18.21 1.50 -25.88
N ALA A 463 18.80 0.81 -24.90
CA ALA A 463 19.25 -0.58 -25.06
C ALA A 463 18.11 -1.56 -25.41
N ASN A 464 16.87 -1.20 -25.10
CA ASN A 464 15.70 -2.00 -25.44
C ASN A 464 14.91 -1.46 -26.64
N GLY A 465 15.33 -0.33 -27.21
CA GLY A 465 14.66 0.31 -28.35
C GLY A 465 13.26 0.81 -28.02
N ILE A 466 13.01 1.23 -26.76
CA ILE A 466 11.70 1.74 -26.33
C ILE A 466 11.45 3.07 -27.03
N ASN A 467 10.35 3.18 -27.76
CA ASN A 467 9.96 4.38 -28.48
C ASN A 467 8.63 5.01 -28.05
N LEU A 468 7.87 4.33 -27.20
CA LEU A 468 6.64 4.81 -26.59
C LEU A 468 6.52 4.32 -25.15
N LEU A 469 5.97 5.13 -24.25
CA LEU A 469 5.72 4.76 -22.86
C LEU A 469 4.22 4.51 -22.60
N LEU A 470 3.92 3.50 -21.80
CA LEU A 470 2.59 3.24 -21.26
C LEU A 470 2.61 3.41 -19.75
N PHE A 471 1.68 4.22 -19.22
CA PHE A 471 1.38 4.29 -17.80
C PHE A 471 0.02 3.60 -17.54
N PRO A 472 0.01 2.30 -17.18
CA PRO A 472 -1.21 1.47 -17.20
C PRO A 472 -2.01 1.48 -15.89
N SER A 473 -1.74 2.39 -14.93
CA SER A 473 -2.40 2.40 -13.62
C SER A 473 -3.91 2.48 -13.73
N VAL A 474 -4.62 1.53 -13.10
CA VAL A 474 -6.09 1.43 -13.08
C VAL A 474 -6.72 2.02 -11.83
N CYS A 475 -5.89 2.58 -10.92
CA CYS A 475 -6.35 3.28 -9.73
C CYS A 475 -5.98 4.77 -9.80
N PRO A 476 -6.74 5.66 -9.15
CA PRO A 476 -6.46 7.10 -9.15
C PRO A 476 -5.30 7.40 -8.20
N GLU A 477 -4.06 7.32 -8.68
CA GLU A 477 -2.91 7.72 -7.87
C GLU A 477 -3.05 9.17 -7.40
N THR A 478 -2.66 9.46 -6.16
CA THR A 478 -2.70 10.82 -5.59
C THR A 478 -1.56 11.69 -6.06
N PHE A 479 -0.44 11.04 -6.42
CA PHE A 479 0.75 11.56 -7.08
C PHE A 479 1.53 10.39 -7.70
N SER A 480 2.27 10.65 -8.77
CA SER A 480 3.12 9.61 -9.39
C SER A 480 4.49 10.14 -9.73
N TYR A 481 5.51 9.64 -9.02
CA TYR A 481 6.92 9.91 -9.35
C TYR A 481 7.26 9.42 -10.75
N VAL A 482 6.78 8.23 -11.12
CA VAL A 482 7.02 7.63 -12.45
C VAL A 482 6.46 8.50 -13.56
N THR A 483 5.28 9.09 -13.39
CA THR A 483 4.71 10.00 -14.38
C THR A 483 5.60 11.25 -14.57
N GLU A 484 6.13 11.81 -13.49
CA GLU A 484 7.06 12.95 -13.58
C GLU A 484 8.40 12.55 -14.23
N GLU A 485 8.90 11.34 -13.94
CA GLU A 485 10.10 10.78 -14.60
C GLU A 485 9.87 10.61 -16.11
N MET A 486 8.75 10.03 -16.51
CA MET A 486 8.37 9.86 -17.92
C MET A 486 8.28 11.21 -18.66
N ILE A 487 7.67 12.22 -18.05
CA ILE A 487 7.57 13.58 -18.62
C ILE A 487 8.95 14.18 -18.83
N ARG A 488 9.86 14.02 -17.85
CA ARG A 488 11.23 14.57 -17.91
C ARG A 488 12.12 13.86 -18.94
N LEU A 489 11.76 12.64 -19.32
CA LEU A 489 12.41 11.92 -20.43
C LEU A 489 11.93 12.42 -21.80
N GLU A 490 10.91 13.26 -21.85
CA GLU A 490 10.32 13.84 -23.06
C GLU A 490 9.84 12.80 -24.09
N LEU A 491 9.54 11.58 -23.67
CA LEU A 491 8.99 10.56 -24.54
C LEU A 491 7.46 10.69 -24.69
N PRO A 492 6.88 10.17 -25.78
CA PRO A 492 5.44 10.06 -25.91
C PRO A 492 4.87 9.08 -24.88
N ILE A 493 3.76 9.46 -24.24
CA ILE A 493 3.15 8.68 -23.14
C ILE A 493 1.69 8.40 -23.45
N VAL A 494 1.30 7.13 -23.33
CA VAL A 494 -0.10 6.70 -23.32
C VAL A 494 -0.49 6.36 -21.87
N ALA A 495 -1.66 6.81 -21.42
CA ALA A 495 -2.15 6.57 -20.07
C ALA A 495 -3.68 6.61 -20.01
N PHE A 496 -4.26 6.09 -18.94
CA PHE A 496 -5.68 6.32 -18.64
C PHE A 496 -5.89 7.72 -18.02
N ASP A 497 -7.04 8.35 -18.36
CA ASP A 497 -7.41 9.63 -17.77
C ASP A 497 -7.90 9.47 -16.33
N LEU A 498 -6.97 9.21 -15.40
CA LEU A 498 -7.27 8.82 -14.04
C LEU A 498 -6.29 9.41 -13.02
N GLY A 499 -6.85 9.99 -11.95
CA GLY A 499 -6.07 10.48 -10.82
C GLY A 499 -5.09 11.61 -11.15
N ALA A 500 -4.05 11.74 -10.35
CA ALA A 500 -2.99 12.73 -10.57
C ALA A 500 -2.24 12.53 -11.90
N PRO A 501 -1.92 11.30 -12.34
CA PRO A 501 -1.32 11.08 -13.66
C PRO A 501 -2.18 11.65 -14.80
N GLY A 502 -3.48 11.42 -14.81
CA GLY A 502 -4.40 11.97 -15.80
C GLY A 502 -4.40 13.51 -15.78
N ASP A 503 -4.54 14.12 -14.58
CA ASP A 503 -4.47 15.60 -14.45
C ASP A 503 -3.15 16.16 -15.00
N ARG A 504 -2.04 15.50 -14.71
CA ARG A 504 -0.69 15.95 -15.08
C ARG A 504 -0.42 15.79 -16.59
N LEU A 505 -0.86 14.66 -17.17
CA LEU A 505 -0.61 14.32 -18.57
C LEU A 505 -1.50 15.10 -19.54
N ARG A 506 -2.68 15.60 -19.12
CA ARG A 506 -3.48 16.53 -19.96
C ARG A 506 -2.71 17.79 -20.35
N GLY A 507 -1.78 18.24 -19.52
CA GLY A 507 -0.89 19.38 -19.80
C GLY A 507 0.39 19.01 -20.53
N TYR A 508 0.63 17.74 -20.84
CA TYR A 508 1.85 17.28 -21.53
C TYR A 508 1.59 17.01 -23.01
N GLY A 509 2.12 17.85 -23.90
CA GLY A 509 1.82 17.83 -25.33
C GLY A 509 2.15 16.53 -26.07
N LYS A 510 3.01 15.66 -25.51
CA LYS A 510 3.36 14.33 -26.05
C LYS A 510 2.54 13.20 -25.41
N ALA A 511 1.51 13.49 -24.62
CA ALA A 511 0.64 12.47 -24.03
C ALA A 511 -0.60 12.20 -24.89
N ARG A 512 -1.09 10.96 -24.80
CA ARG A 512 -2.44 10.56 -25.25
C ARG A 512 -3.12 9.83 -24.09
N LEU A 513 -4.32 10.27 -23.76
CA LEU A 513 -5.16 9.64 -22.75
C LEU A 513 -6.15 8.71 -23.44
N CYS A 514 -6.28 7.48 -22.92
CA CYS A 514 -7.21 6.50 -23.44
C CYS A 514 -8.64 6.82 -23.05
N ASP A 515 -9.60 6.52 -23.92
CA ASP A 515 -11.03 6.73 -23.69
C ASP A 515 -11.59 5.82 -22.58
N GLU A 516 -11.02 4.62 -22.42
CA GLU A 516 -11.45 3.62 -21.46
C GLU A 516 -10.26 2.99 -20.70
N ILE A 517 -10.51 2.57 -19.46
CA ILE A 517 -9.54 1.81 -18.66
C ILE A 517 -9.60 0.35 -19.09
N SER A 518 -8.94 0.02 -20.20
CA SER A 518 -8.89 -1.33 -20.75
C SER A 518 -7.60 -1.59 -21.55
N ALA A 519 -7.19 -2.85 -21.66
CA ALA A 519 -6.06 -3.26 -22.48
C ALA A 519 -6.29 -2.95 -23.97
N ARG A 520 -7.53 -3.10 -24.46
CA ARG A 520 -7.92 -2.79 -25.83
C ARG A 520 -7.75 -1.31 -26.16
N SER A 521 -8.25 -0.43 -25.29
CA SER A 521 -8.11 1.02 -25.48
C SER A 521 -6.65 1.44 -25.42
N ALA A 522 -5.87 0.90 -24.47
CA ALA A 522 -4.43 1.18 -24.36
C ALA A 522 -3.68 0.75 -25.63
N LEU A 523 -3.90 -0.48 -26.13
CA LEU A 523 -3.25 -0.98 -27.33
C LEU A 523 -3.62 -0.17 -28.58
N ALA A 524 -4.90 0.16 -28.77
CA ALA A 524 -5.36 0.96 -29.90
C ALA A 524 -4.72 2.35 -29.89
N THR A 525 -4.71 3.03 -28.72
CA THR A 525 -4.09 4.35 -28.58
C THR A 525 -2.57 4.31 -28.82
N LEU A 526 -1.87 3.26 -28.38
CA LEU A 526 -0.44 3.07 -28.62
C LEU A 526 -0.14 2.92 -30.11
N VAL A 527 -0.90 2.07 -30.82
CA VAL A 527 -0.72 1.83 -32.26
C VAL A 527 -1.01 3.11 -33.07
N GLU A 528 -2.08 3.81 -32.75
CA GLU A 528 -2.44 5.05 -33.42
C GLU A 528 -1.37 6.14 -33.22
N LEU A 529 -0.92 6.35 -31.97
CA LEU A 529 0.10 7.36 -31.66
C LEU A 529 1.43 7.02 -32.34
N HIS A 530 1.83 5.75 -32.33
CA HIS A 530 3.06 5.31 -33.01
C HIS A 530 3.00 5.57 -34.52
N ALA A 531 1.89 5.24 -35.18
CA ALA A 531 1.71 5.49 -36.62
C ALA A 531 1.76 7.00 -36.95
N GLN A 532 1.20 7.86 -36.09
CA GLN A 532 1.27 9.32 -36.25
C GLN A 532 2.71 9.84 -36.14
N LEU A 533 3.49 9.34 -35.18
CA LEU A 533 4.89 9.74 -34.97
C LEU A 533 5.79 9.24 -36.10
N ALA A 534 5.64 7.99 -36.53
CA ALA A 534 6.38 7.43 -37.64
C ALA A 534 6.16 8.23 -38.95
N ALA A 535 4.92 8.66 -39.21
CA ALA A 535 4.60 9.49 -40.36
C ALA A 535 5.25 10.90 -40.33
N GLN A 536 5.54 11.42 -39.15
CA GLN A 536 6.24 12.71 -38.98
C GLN A 536 7.76 12.61 -39.18
N GLU A 537 8.35 11.45 -38.95
CA GLU A 537 9.80 11.20 -39.14
C GLU A 537 10.18 10.75 -40.55
N MET A 538 9.21 10.38 -41.39
CA MET A 538 9.48 10.02 -42.79
C MET A 538 9.88 11.29 -43.57
N PRO A 539 11.06 11.32 -44.23
CA PRO A 539 11.42 12.40 -45.11
C PRO A 539 10.42 12.52 -46.28
N ALA A 540 10.02 13.76 -46.60
CA ALA A 540 9.09 14.09 -47.71
C ALA A 540 9.67 13.71 -49.08
#